data_7a7742084c2c1eb835c931dfe0fc8140
#
_entry.id   7a7742084c2c1eb835c931dfe0fc8140
#
_cell.length_a   1.000
_cell.length_b   1.000
_cell.length_c   1.000
_cell.angle_alpha   90.00
_cell.angle_beta   90.00
_cell.angle_gamma   90.00
#
_symmetry.space_group_name_H-M   'P 1'
#
loop_
_entity.id
_entity.type
_entity.pdbx_description
1 polymer ?
#
loop_
_entity_poly.entity_id
_entity_poly.type
_entity_poly.pdbx_seq_one_letter_code
_entity_poly.pdbx_strand_id
1 'polypeptide(L)'
;FDGSSTNQAEGDSSDCVLRPVFVCNDPIRYDSVLVMCEVLTSGMKPHESNTRVFADKIEQEYLSEQALFGLEQEYTIFKDGRPLGFPKGGLPEPQGKYYCSAGGGRVFGREIVEEHLQLCLEAGLKIGGVNAEVMPGQWEFQIGPLGPVEAGDHLNVARYLLERVSED
;
A
#
# COMPACT_ATOMS: atom_id res chain seq x y z
N PHE A 1 -14.12 -12.94 12.06
CA PHE A 1 -14.12 -13.50 10.71
C PHE A 1 -13.56 -14.93 10.73
N ASP A 2 -13.83 -15.68 9.69
CA ASP A 2 -13.30 -17.04 9.53
C ASP A 2 -11.82 -17.00 9.08
N GLY A 3 -10.92 -17.28 10.02
CA GLY A 3 -9.47 -17.33 9.77
C GLY A 3 -9.02 -18.47 8.89
N SER A 4 -9.85 -19.50 8.66
CA SER A 4 -9.50 -20.60 7.75
C SER A 4 -9.47 -20.12 6.30
N SER A 5 -10.33 -19.17 5.95
CA SER A 5 -10.39 -18.58 4.62
C SER A 5 -9.18 -17.68 4.30
N THR A 6 -8.42 -17.27 5.29
CA THR A 6 -7.23 -16.41 5.19
C THR A 6 -5.93 -17.11 5.59
N ASN A 7 -6.00 -18.43 5.84
CA ASN A 7 -4.87 -19.23 6.33
C ASN A 7 -4.30 -18.73 7.67
N GLN A 8 -5.18 -18.21 8.53
CA GLN A 8 -4.84 -17.70 9.87
C GLN A 8 -5.37 -18.58 11.00
N ALA A 9 -6.19 -19.59 10.71
CA ALA A 9 -6.67 -20.58 11.68
C ALA A 9 -6.95 -21.91 10.99
N GLU A 10 -6.94 -22.98 11.76
CA GLU A 10 -7.22 -24.34 11.29
C GLU A 10 -8.38 -24.96 12.09
N GLY A 11 -9.05 -25.96 11.48
CA GLY A 11 -10.05 -26.78 12.13
C GLY A 11 -11.40 -26.11 12.37
N ASP A 12 -12.15 -26.65 13.32
CA ASP A 12 -13.55 -26.26 13.59
C ASP A 12 -13.67 -24.97 14.43
N SER A 13 -12.55 -24.43 14.95
CA SER A 13 -12.50 -23.19 15.75
C SER A 13 -11.62 -22.16 15.04
N SER A 14 -12.13 -21.67 13.91
CA SER A 14 -11.39 -20.80 13.00
C SER A 14 -11.67 -19.29 13.17
N ASP A 15 -12.40 -18.91 14.20
CA ASP A 15 -12.74 -17.51 14.45
C ASP A 15 -11.51 -16.68 14.81
N CYS A 16 -11.29 -15.61 14.05
CA CYS A 16 -10.34 -14.54 14.37
C CYS A 16 -11.11 -13.23 14.66
N VAL A 17 -10.53 -12.40 15.52
CA VAL A 17 -11.13 -11.11 15.94
C VAL A 17 -10.38 -9.97 15.26
N LEU A 18 -11.11 -8.99 14.75
CA LEU A 18 -10.57 -7.75 14.22
C LEU A 18 -10.64 -6.66 15.30
N ARG A 19 -9.49 -6.05 15.58
CA ARG A 19 -9.38 -4.87 16.46
C ARG A 19 -9.05 -3.64 15.62
N PRO A 20 -9.94 -2.62 15.56
CA PRO A 20 -9.66 -1.37 14.85
C PRO A 20 -8.41 -0.67 15.42
N VAL A 21 -7.52 -0.21 14.54
CA VAL A 21 -6.27 0.46 14.92
C VAL A 21 -5.98 1.75 14.16
N PHE A 22 -6.55 1.90 12.95
CA PHE A 22 -6.43 3.11 12.16
C PHE A 22 -7.72 3.38 11.39
N VAL A 23 -8.08 4.63 11.21
CA VAL A 23 -9.26 5.06 10.45
C VAL A 23 -8.92 6.26 9.58
N CYS A 24 -9.43 6.27 8.35
CA CYS A 24 -9.32 7.40 7.44
C CYS A 24 -10.60 7.54 6.61
N ASN A 25 -10.73 8.64 5.85
CA ASN A 25 -11.84 8.78 4.92
C ASN A 25 -11.79 7.69 3.85
N ASP A 26 -12.95 7.19 3.42
CA ASP A 26 -13.07 6.34 2.23
C ASP A 26 -13.25 7.26 1.00
N PRO A 27 -12.24 7.41 0.14
CA PRO A 27 -12.35 8.32 -1.01
C PRO A 27 -13.19 7.75 -2.16
N ILE A 28 -13.55 6.45 -2.07
CA ILE A 28 -14.32 5.74 -3.10
C ILE A 28 -15.81 5.80 -2.81
N ARG A 29 -16.19 5.81 -1.53
CA ARG A 29 -17.58 5.77 -1.09
C ARG A 29 -17.96 7.02 -0.34
N TYR A 30 -19.09 7.62 -0.74
CA TYR A 30 -19.61 8.82 -0.08
C TYR A 30 -19.93 8.56 1.40
N ASP A 31 -19.58 9.51 2.26
CA ASP A 31 -19.86 9.52 3.70
C ASP A 31 -19.46 8.22 4.43
N SER A 32 -18.28 7.71 4.08
CA SER A 32 -17.77 6.42 4.56
C SER A 32 -16.33 6.56 5.08
N VAL A 33 -15.93 5.59 5.88
CA VAL A 33 -14.55 5.49 6.39
C VAL A 33 -13.95 4.12 6.08
N LEU A 34 -12.64 4.10 5.87
CA LEU A 34 -11.85 2.88 5.88
C LEU A 34 -11.34 2.65 7.30
N VAL A 35 -11.53 1.43 7.79
CA VAL A 35 -11.06 1.02 9.12
C VAL A 35 -10.07 -0.12 8.95
N MET A 36 -8.81 0.17 9.24
CA MET A 36 -7.78 -0.86 9.30
C MET A 36 -7.80 -1.54 10.66
N CYS A 37 -7.70 -2.86 10.64
CA CYS A 37 -7.74 -3.67 11.83
C CYS A 37 -6.51 -4.56 11.94
N GLU A 38 -6.08 -4.82 13.16
CA GLU A 38 -5.16 -5.89 13.44
C GLU A 38 -5.92 -7.18 13.83
N VAL A 39 -5.28 -8.31 13.62
CA VAL A 39 -5.90 -9.62 13.84
C VAL A 39 -5.51 -10.17 15.21
N LEU A 40 -6.51 -10.63 15.94
CA LEU A 40 -6.37 -11.35 17.19
C LEU A 40 -6.91 -12.77 17.04
N THR A 41 -6.38 -13.70 17.82
CA THR A 41 -6.97 -15.04 17.98
C THR A 41 -8.33 -14.96 18.69
N SER A 42 -9.12 -16.03 18.66
CA SER A 42 -10.36 -16.12 19.45
C SER A 42 -10.15 -15.90 20.96
N GLY A 43 -8.96 -16.16 21.47
CA GLY A 43 -8.54 -15.88 22.85
C GLY A 43 -8.08 -14.44 23.11
N MET A 44 -8.32 -13.50 22.16
CA MET A 44 -7.97 -12.06 22.25
C MET A 44 -6.46 -11.80 22.37
N LYS A 45 -5.62 -12.72 21.95
CA LYS A 45 -4.15 -12.52 21.86
C LYS A 45 -3.79 -12.10 20.43
N PRO A 46 -2.73 -11.29 20.25
CA PRO A 46 -2.24 -11.00 18.91
C PRO A 46 -2.02 -12.28 18.12
N HIS A 47 -2.58 -12.34 16.92
CA HIS A 47 -2.32 -13.44 15.99
C HIS A 47 -0.86 -13.38 15.51
N GLU A 48 -0.26 -14.52 15.16
CA GLU A 48 1.15 -14.56 14.70
C GLU A 48 1.41 -13.73 13.45
N SER A 49 0.40 -13.53 12.59
CA SER A 49 0.48 -12.63 11.43
C SER A 49 0.40 -11.14 11.79
N ASN A 50 0.12 -10.79 13.05
CA ASN A 50 -0.03 -9.42 13.50
C ASN A 50 1.34 -8.82 13.87
N THR A 51 2.11 -8.41 12.87
CA THR A 51 3.42 -7.80 13.07
C THR A 51 3.34 -6.35 13.59
N ARG A 52 2.20 -5.67 13.38
CA ARG A 52 1.97 -4.30 13.84
C ARG A 52 2.13 -4.15 15.36
N VAL A 53 1.68 -5.13 16.12
CA VAL A 53 1.77 -5.09 17.60
C VAL A 53 3.22 -5.02 18.10
N PHE A 54 4.16 -5.61 17.37
CA PHE A 54 5.59 -5.53 17.70
C PHE A 54 6.16 -4.16 17.36
N ALA A 55 5.77 -3.59 16.22
CA ALA A 55 6.16 -2.24 15.82
C ALA A 55 5.65 -1.20 16.84
N ASP A 56 4.38 -1.28 17.25
CA ASP A 56 3.79 -0.40 18.26
C ASP A 56 4.52 -0.51 19.60
N LYS A 57 4.81 -1.71 20.05
CA LYS A 57 5.57 -1.92 21.29
C LYS A 57 6.95 -1.26 21.25
N ILE A 58 7.68 -1.41 20.13
CA ILE A 58 9.01 -0.82 19.96
C ILE A 58 8.89 0.70 19.88
N GLU A 59 7.91 1.24 19.14
CA GLU A 59 7.69 2.68 19.07
C GLU A 59 7.42 3.29 20.45
N GLN A 60 6.59 2.66 21.27
CA GLN A 60 6.32 3.12 22.63
C GLN A 60 7.56 3.07 23.53
N GLU A 61 8.39 2.03 23.41
CA GLU A 61 9.63 1.88 24.17
C GLU A 61 10.66 2.97 23.84
N TYR A 62 10.72 3.37 22.57
CA TYR A 62 11.69 4.35 22.06
C TYR A 62 11.05 5.67 21.61
N LEU A 63 9.90 6.02 22.15
CA LEU A 63 9.14 7.22 21.76
C LEU A 63 9.96 8.51 21.86
N SER A 64 10.88 8.60 22.84
CA SER A 64 11.76 9.76 23.05
C SER A 64 12.74 9.99 21.88
N GLU A 65 13.06 8.96 21.09
CA GLU A 65 13.97 9.06 19.96
C GLU A 65 13.33 9.77 18.75
N GLN A 66 12.00 9.86 18.69
CA GLN A 66 11.25 10.50 17.62
C GLN A 66 11.66 9.98 16.21
N ALA A 67 11.85 8.67 16.11
CA ALA A 67 12.28 8.03 14.86
C ALA A 67 11.27 8.27 13.73
N LEU A 68 11.77 8.63 12.55
CA LEU A 68 10.96 8.86 11.36
C LEU A 68 11.37 7.88 10.25
N PHE A 69 10.36 7.38 9.53
CA PHE A 69 10.52 6.46 8.41
C PHE A 69 9.88 7.05 7.16
N GLY A 70 10.61 7.00 6.05
CA GLY A 70 10.09 7.18 4.69
C GLY A 70 10.03 5.82 4.02
N LEU A 71 8.94 5.52 3.35
CA LEU A 71 8.74 4.27 2.63
C LEU A 71 8.52 4.56 1.15
N GLU A 72 9.25 3.88 0.29
CA GLU A 72 9.17 3.95 -1.17
C GLU A 72 8.55 2.66 -1.69
N GLN A 73 7.32 2.75 -2.20
CA GLN A 73 6.61 1.60 -2.76
C GLN A 73 6.69 1.62 -4.27
N GLU A 74 7.49 0.73 -4.82
CA GLU A 74 7.52 0.47 -6.26
C GLU A 74 6.46 -0.54 -6.67
N TYR A 75 5.96 -0.39 -7.90
CA TYR A 75 5.00 -1.31 -8.51
C TYR A 75 5.08 -1.24 -10.04
N THR A 76 4.63 -2.28 -10.71
CA THR A 76 4.57 -2.34 -12.17
C THR A 76 3.12 -2.56 -12.62
N ILE A 77 2.66 -1.70 -13.52
CA ILE A 77 1.33 -1.82 -14.11
C ILE A 77 1.38 -2.84 -15.25
N PHE A 78 0.48 -3.82 -15.22
CA PHE A 78 0.33 -4.84 -16.25
C PHE A 78 -0.98 -4.62 -17.02
N LYS A 79 -0.95 -4.91 -18.33
CA LYS A 79 -2.12 -5.04 -19.17
C LYS A 79 -1.96 -6.27 -20.07
N ASP A 80 -2.98 -7.11 -20.12
CA ASP A 80 -2.97 -8.36 -20.92
C ASP A 80 -1.76 -9.26 -20.60
N GLY A 81 -1.39 -9.37 -19.32
CA GLY A 81 -0.29 -10.22 -18.86
C GLY A 81 1.12 -9.69 -19.16
N ARG A 82 1.26 -8.41 -19.52
CA ARG A 82 2.54 -7.78 -19.85
C ARG A 82 2.70 -6.44 -19.12
N PRO A 83 3.93 -6.05 -18.74
CA PRO A 83 4.18 -4.71 -18.24
C PRO A 83 3.75 -3.67 -19.28
N LEU A 84 3.07 -2.65 -18.83
CA LEU A 84 2.55 -1.57 -19.68
C LEU A 84 3.72 -0.83 -20.36
N GLY A 85 3.57 -0.57 -21.65
CA GLY A 85 4.63 0.09 -22.43
C GLY A 85 5.74 -0.81 -22.95
N PHE A 86 5.75 -2.10 -22.61
CA PHE A 86 6.68 -3.05 -23.21
C PHE A 86 6.31 -3.33 -24.69
N PRO A 87 7.30 -3.51 -25.57
CA PRO A 87 7.04 -3.85 -26.96
C PRO A 87 6.38 -5.22 -27.09
N LYS A 88 5.64 -5.48 -28.19
CA LYS A 88 4.96 -6.77 -28.40
C LYS A 88 5.91 -7.98 -28.44
N GLY A 89 7.19 -7.76 -28.69
CA GLY A 89 8.24 -8.77 -28.60
C GLY A 89 9.54 -8.15 -28.10
N GLY A 90 10.26 -8.89 -27.25
CA GLY A 90 11.52 -8.44 -26.67
C GLY A 90 11.38 -7.55 -25.42
N LEU A 91 12.47 -6.93 -25.05
CA LEU A 91 12.60 -6.04 -23.92
C LEU A 91 12.48 -4.56 -24.35
N PRO A 92 12.13 -3.64 -23.44
CA PRO A 92 12.19 -2.21 -23.70
C PRO A 92 13.64 -1.75 -23.90
N GLU A 93 13.81 -0.48 -24.28
CA GLU A 93 15.13 0.15 -24.31
C GLU A 93 15.74 0.20 -22.89
N PRO A 94 17.08 0.32 -22.80
CA PRO A 94 17.76 0.41 -21.51
C PRO A 94 17.24 1.55 -20.63
N GLN A 95 17.41 1.37 -19.32
CA GLN A 95 17.17 2.36 -18.27
C GLN A 95 17.78 3.74 -18.61
N GLY A 96 17.21 4.80 -18.02
CA GLY A 96 17.64 6.19 -18.19
C GLY A 96 16.72 7.02 -19.07
N LYS A 97 15.90 6.37 -19.90
CA LYS A 97 14.89 7.03 -20.74
C LYS A 97 13.57 7.24 -19.99
N TYR A 98 13.25 6.39 -19.04
CA TYR A 98 11.95 6.28 -18.38
C TYR A 98 11.93 6.91 -16.99
N TYR A 99 13.03 6.85 -16.26
CA TYR A 99 13.14 7.31 -14.88
C TYR A 99 12.82 8.80 -14.75
N CYS A 100 11.86 9.13 -13.86
CA CYS A 100 11.34 10.48 -13.62
C CYS A 100 10.93 11.23 -14.90
N SER A 101 10.56 10.50 -15.95
CA SER A 101 10.31 11.08 -17.25
C SER A 101 8.89 11.62 -17.42
N ALA A 102 8.71 12.43 -18.45
CA ALA A 102 7.43 12.91 -18.95
C ALA A 102 7.38 12.79 -20.48
N GLY A 103 6.18 12.75 -21.03
CA GLY A 103 5.94 12.73 -22.46
C GLY A 103 5.63 11.36 -23.06
N GLY A 104 4.98 11.37 -24.21
CA GLY A 104 4.57 10.17 -24.94
C GLY A 104 5.74 9.26 -25.32
N GLY A 105 5.54 7.95 -25.21
CA GLY A 105 6.56 6.95 -25.49
C GLY A 105 7.61 6.75 -24.38
N ARG A 106 7.49 7.48 -23.27
CA ARG A 106 8.35 7.36 -22.09
C ARG A 106 7.58 7.01 -20.83
N VAL A 107 6.33 7.49 -20.72
CA VAL A 107 5.47 7.34 -19.54
C VAL A 107 4.24 6.55 -19.92
N PHE A 108 3.91 5.54 -19.14
CA PHE A 108 2.79 4.64 -19.36
C PHE A 108 2.02 4.42 -18.06
N GLY A 109 0.68 4.59 -18.08
CA GLY A 109 -0.21 4.38 -16.94
C GLY A 109 -0.27 5.56 -15.97
N ARG A 110 0.06 6.78 -16.39
CA ARG A 110 -0.01 7.98 -15.54
C ARG A 110 -1.39 8.24 -14.98
N GLU A 111 -2.45 7.96 -15.73
CA GLU A 111 -3.82 8.11 -15.28
C GLU A 111 -4.12 7.29 -14.02
N ILE A 112 -3.65 6.06 -13.95
CA ILE A 112 -3.78 5.19 -12.76
C ILE A 112 -3.03 5.77 -11.56
N VAL A 113 -1.82 6.26 -11.81
CA VAL A 113 -0.95 6.83 -10.78
C VAL A 113 -1.55 8.11 -10.18
N GLU A 114 -2.07 8.99 -11.02
CA GLU A 114 -2.65 10.25 -10.57
C GLU A 114 -4.00 10.04 -9.89
N GLU A 115 -4.82 9.11 -10.35
CA GLU A 115 -6.03 8.70 -9.66
C GLU A 115 -5.72 8.12 -8.27
N HIS A 116 -4.77 7.20 -8.18
CA HIS A 116 -4.30 6.65 -6.91
C HIS A 116 -3.80 7.76 -5.96
N LEU A 117 -2.97 8.69 -6.46
CA LEU A 117 -2.48 9.82 -5.68
C LEU A 117 -3.64 10.66 -5.13
N GLN A 118 -4.62 10.97 -5.98
CA GLN A 118 -5.80 11.75 -5.58
C GLN A 118 -6.58 11.04 -4.46
N LEU A 119 -6.85 9.75 -4.61
CA LEU A 119 -7.52 8.96 -3.57
C LEU A 119 -6.73 8.92 -2.27
N CYS A 120 -5.41 8.78 -2.32
CA CYS A 120 -4.58 8.83 -1.12
C CYS A 120 -4.66 10.17 -0.40
N LEU A 121 -4.65 11.29 -1.14
CA LEU A 121 -4.79 12.64 -0.58
C LEU A 121 -6.18 12.86 0.04
N GLU A 122 -7.25 12.40 -0.61
CA GLU A 122 -8.62 12.49 -0.11
C GLU A 122 -8.85 11.61 1.14
N ALA A 123 -8.17 10.47 1.21
CA ALA A 123 -8.14 9.64 2.42
C ALA A 123 -7.36 10.29 3.58
N GLY A 124 -6.59 11.34 3.32
CA GLY A 124 -5.76 12.04 4.30
C GLY A 124 -4.42 11.36 4.57
N LEU A 125 -3.95 10.50 3.66
CA LEU A 125 -2.66 9.83 3.79
C LEU A 125 -1.49 10.81 3.60
N LYS A 126 -0.40 10.56 4.29
CA LYS A 126 0.84 11.33 4.20
C LYS A 126 1.70 10.83 3.02
N ILE A 127 1.22 11.09 1.83
CA ILE A 127 1.95 10.76 0.62
C ILE A 127 3.02 11.82 0.36
N GLY A 128 4.27 11.39 0.16
CA GLY A 128 5.40 12.29 -0.05
C GLY A 128 5.58 12.68 -1.52
N GLY A 129 5.24 11.77 -2.42
CA GLY A 129 5.32 12.00 -3.86
C GLY A 129 5.03 10.74 -4.67
N VAL A 130 5.11 10.90 -6.00
CA VAL A 130 5.04 9.82 -6.99
C VAL A 130 6.03 10.09 -8.11
N ASN A 131 6.63 9.06 -8.67
CA ASN A 131 7.51 9.18 -9.84
C ASN A 131 7.45 7.93 -10.72
N ALA A 132 7.75 8.15 -12.01
CA ALA A 132 7.99 7.05 -12.93
C ALA A 132 9.35 6.42 -12.61
N GLU A 133 9.40 5.10 -12.61
CA GLU A 133 10.57 4.31 -12.31
C GLU A 133 11.37 3.89 -13.56
N VAL A 134 12.38 3.04 -13.37
CA VAL A 134 13.43 2.76 -14.36
C VAL A 134 12.97 2.01 -15.59
N MET A 135 11.81 1.34 -15.54
CA MET A 135 11.28 0.66 -16.72
C MET A 135 9.87 1.15 -17.08
N PRO A 136 9.42 0.95 -18.35
CA PRO A 136 8.07 1.35 -18.76
C PRO A 136 7.00 0.71 -17.89
N GLY A 137 6.03 1.51 -17.45
CA GLY A 137 4.93 1.05 -16.60
C GLY A 137 5.30 0.75 -15.16
N GLN A 138 6.54 0.97 -14.76
CA GLN A 138 6.99 0.92 -13.38
C GLN A 138 6.89 2.30 -12.76
N TRP A 139 6.34 2.36 -11.56
CA TRP A 139 6.09 3.58 -10.80
C TRP A 139 6.40 3.38 -9.33
N GLU A 140 6.54 4.48 -8.65
CA GLU A 140 6.77 4.55 -7.21
C GLU A 140 5.85 5.59 -6.57
N PHE A 141 5.44 5.34 -5.34
CA PHE A 141 4.91 6.36 -4.44
C PHE A 141 5.63 6.31 -3.10
N GLN A 142 5.73 7.47 -2.43
CA GLN A 142 6.41 7.59 -1.14
C GLN A 142 5.40 7.91 -0.04
N ILE A 143 5.57 7.25 1.12
CA ILE A 143 4.84 7.51 2.36
C ILE A 143 5.79 8.12 3.39
N GLY A 144 5.36 9.18 4.04
CA GLY A 144 6.10 9.79 5.14
C GLY A 144 6.90 11.04 4.74
N PRO A 145 7.87 11.46 5.60
CA PRO A 145 8.36 10.75 6.81
C PRO A 145 7.35 10.78 7.96
N LEU A 146 7.20 9.65 8.66
CA LEU A 146 6.25 9.41 9.74
C LEU A 146 6.86 8.53 10.83
N GLY A 147 6.23 8.46 12.00
CA GLY A 147 6.53 7.43 13.00
C GLY A 147 6.36 6.02 12.43
N PRO A 148 7.02 5.01 13.00
CA PRO A 148 7.08 3.67 12.40
C PRO A 148 5.71 3.01 12.22
N VAL A 149 4.82 3.12 13.21
CA VAL A 149 3.48 2.54 13.14
C VAL A 149 2.60 3.30 12.15
N GLU A 150 2.60 4.62 12.22
CA GLU A 150 1.83 5.47 11.30
C GLU A 150 2.28 5.28 9.85
N ALA A 151 3.59 5.17 9.60
CA ALA A 151 4.12 4.90 8.26
C ALA A 151 3.59 3.57 7.69
N GLY A 152 3.57 2.52 8.51
CA GLY A 152 3.01 1.22 8.15
C GLY A 152 1.51 1.26 7.88
N ASP A 153 0.74 1.96 8.71
CA ASP A 153 -0.70 2.11 8.57
C ASP A 153 -1.04 2.84 7.26
N HIS A 154 -0.38 3.96 6.98
CA HIS A 154 -0.57 4.72 5.74
C HIS A 154 -0.17 3.92 4.50
N LEU A 155 0.96 3.19 4.54
CA LEU A 155 1.38 2.35 3.43
C LEU A 155 0.35 1.26 3.10
N ASN A 156 -0.21 0.59 4.11
CA ASN A 156 -1.19 -0.47 3.90
C ASN A 156 -2.48 0.06 3.26
N VAL A 157 -2.97 1.23 3.69
CA VAL A 157 -4.15 1.85 3.06
C VAL A 157 -3.82 2.32 1.65
N ALA A 158 -2.64 2.91 1.41
CA ALA A 158 -2.24 3.32 0.07
C ALA A 158 -2.14 2.12 -0.90
N ARG A 159 -1.62 0.97 -0.45
CA ARG A 159 -1.62 -0.28 -1.23
C ARG A 159 -3.04 -0.74 -1.58
N TYR A 160 -3.95 -0.72 -0.59
CA TYR A 160 -5.34 -1.07 -0.83
C TYR A 160 -5.99 -0.17 -1.89
N LEU A 161 -5.76 1.15 -1.81
CA LEU A 161 -6.30 2.09 -2.79
C LEU A 161 -5.71 1.87 -4.19
N LEU A 162 -4.41 1.52 -4.29
CA LEU A 162 -3.78 1.19 -5.56
C LEU A 162 -4.39 -0.07 -6.20
N GLU A 163 -4.60 -1.11 -5.40
CA GLU A 163 -5.27 -2.32 -5.87
C GLU A 163 -6.69 -2.00 -6.38
N ARG A 164 -7.45 -1.17 -5.64
CA ARG A 164 -8.81 -0.78 -6.03
C ARG A 164 -8.85 0.00 -7.36
N VAL A 165 -7.92 0.92 -7.59
CA VAL A 165 -7.82 1.65 -8.87
C VAL A 165 -7.46 0.71 -10.02
N SER A 166 -6.71 -0.35 -9.74
CA SER A 166 -6.27 -1.30 -10.77
C SER A 166 -7.28 -2.41 -11.10
N GLU A 167 -8.44 -2.44 -10.43
CA GLU A 167 -9.53 -3.39 -10.72
C GLU A 167 -10.28 -3.04 -12.02
N ASP A 168 -10.23 -1.79 -12.49
CA ASP A 168 -10.88 -1.27 -13.71
C ASP A 168 -9.88 -1.27 -14.90
#